data_d63a9b048215d419bd2acd6a6fb256c4
#
_entry.id   d63a9b048215d419bd2acd6a6fb256c4
#
_cell.length_a   1.000
_cell.length_b   1.000
_cell.length_c   1.000
_cell.angle_alpha   90.00
_cell.angle_beta   90.00
_cell.angle_gamma   90.00
#
_symmetry.space_group_name_H-M   'P 1'
#
loop_
_entity.id
_entity.type
_entity.pdbx_description
1 polymer ?
#
loop_
_entity_poly.entity_id
_entity_poly.type
_entity_poly.pdbx_seq_one_letter_code
_entity_poly.pdbx_strand_id
1 'polypeptide(L)'
;MPRRSQSLLTRFSLLDTRSLAAARQATSGFWPKHTRVVLGPEDYALELNRAALGRTILTYVSCTSRIRVISAEPAADFTLYVPLRGEIEMLIDDEQMTATAARPLLRGPVRSFVFEPSPTRCLVVDIPAATMRAAASAVGARLPSHV
;
A
#
# COMPACT_ATOMS: atom_id res chain seq x y z
N MET A 1 -3.97 -18.00 24.72
CA MET A 1 -2.89 -17.80 23.74
C MET A 1 -3.38 -16.83 22.70
N PRO A 2 -2.79 -15.66 22.56
CA PRO A 2 -3.16 -14.81 21.44
C PRO A 2 -2.79 -15.56 20.16
N ARG A 3 -3.78 -15.76 19.27
CA ARG A 3 -3.52 -16.25 17.92
C ARG A 3 -2.47 -15.32 17.31
N ARG A 4 -1.28 -15.83 17.02
CA ARG A 4 -0.33 -15.16 16.16
C ARG A 4 -1.12 -14.88 14.88
N SER A 5 -1.45 -13.62 14.64
CA SER A 5 -2.11 -13.26 13.39
C SER A 5 -1.10 -13.59 12.29
N GLN A 6 -1.49 -14.55 11.48
CA GLN A 6 -0.67 -15.14 10.45
C GLN A 6 -0.34 -14.09 9.40
N SER A 7 0.93 -13.92 9.11
CA SER A 7 1.39 -13.16 7.95
C SER A 7 0.84 -13.80 6.67
N LEU A 8 0.41 -12.97 5.73
CA LEU A 8 -0.05 -13.44 4.44
C LEU A 8 1.11 -13.55 3.44
N LEU A 9 0.93 -14.37 2.42
CA LEU A 9 1.89 -14.51 1.32
C LEU A 9 3.31 -14.89 1.76
N THR A 10 3.46 -15.67 2.82
CA THR A 10 4.76 -16.00 3.43
C THR A 10 5.70 -16.75 2.49
N ARG A 11 5.17 -17.46 1.48
CA ARG A 11 5.98 -18.11 0.44
C ARG A 11 6.64 -17.13 -0.53
N PHE A 12 6.23 -15.87 -0.51
CA PHE A 12 6.68 -14.80 -1.39
C PHE A 12 7.38 -13.69 -0.59
N SER A 13 8.12 -14.08 0.45
CA SER A 13 8.86 -13.14 1.28
C SER A 13 9.85 -12.32 0.45
N LEU A 14 9.71 -11.01 0.50
CA LEU A 14 10.60 -10.07 -0.17
C LEU A 14 11.55 -9.40 0.81
N LEU A 15 11.05 -9.00 1.96
CA LEU A 15 11.79 -8.25 2.96
C LEU A 15 11.24 -8.51 4.36
N ASP A 16 12.15 -8.69 5.30
CA ASP A 16 11.87 -8.63 6.73
C ASP A 16 13.03 -7.89 7.38
N THR A 17 12.81 -6.67 7.83
CA THR A 17 13.89 -5.80 8.29
C THR A 17 13.47 -4.86 9.41
N ARG A 18 14.44 -4.49 10.23
CA ARG A 18 14.35 -3.38 11.19
C ARG A 18 15.11 -2.14 10.73
N SER A 19 15.69 -2.18 9.55
CA SER A 19 16.46 -1.09 8.95
C SER A 19 15.59 -0.26 8.01
N LEU A 20 15.45 1.04 8.32
CA LEU A 20 14.76 1.98 7.44
C LEU A 20 15.49 2.14 6.10
N ALA A 21 16.82 2.09 6.10
CA ALA A 21 17.63 2.17 4.88
C ALA A 21 17.40 0.96 3.97
N ALA A 22 17.38 -0.26 4.53
CA ALA A 22 17.06 -1.47 3.79
C ALA A 22 15.63 -1.45 3.22
N ALA A 23 14.66 -0.93 3.99
CA ALA A 23 13.28 -0.76 3.53
C ALA A 23 13.19 0.20 2.33
N ARG A 24 13.87 1.34 2.41
CA ARG A 24 13.93 2.32 1.30
C ARG A 24 14.53 1.71 0.04
N GLN A 25 15.64 1.00 0.17
CA GLN A 25 16.32 0.37 -0.95
C GLN A 25 15.45 -0.70 -1.61
N ALA A 26 14.81 -1.57 -0.83
CA ALA A 26 13.97 -2.64 -1.36
C ALA A 26 12.72 -2.10 -2.07
N THR A 27 12.08 -1.06 -1.53
CA THR A 27 10.83 -0.51 -2.08
C THR A 27 11.05 0.42 -3.26
N SER A 28 12.25 0.99 -3.43
CA SER A 28 12.57 1.90 -4.54
C SER A 28 12.49 1.24 -5.92
N GLY A 29 12.57 -0.08 -5.99
CA GLY A 29 12.54 -0.83 -7.24
C GLY A 29 11.13 -1.10 -7.79
N PHE A 30 10.06 -0.90 -7.01
CA PHE A 30 8.71 -1.27 -7.44
C PHE A 30 7.60 -0.29 -7.05
N TRP A 31 7.82 0.60 -6.11
CA TRP A 31 6.90 1.69 -5.81
C TRP A 31 7.41 3.01 -6.37
N PRO A 32 6.51 3.98 -6.63
CA PRO A 32 6.92 5.31 -7.05
C PRO A 32 7.95 5.90 -6.08
N LYS A 33 8.82 6.74 -6.59
CA LYS A 33 9.82 7.42 -5.76
C LYS A 33 9.15 8.15 -4.59
N HIS A 34 9.57 7.84 -3.40
CA HIS A 34 8.95 8.35 -2.19
C HIS A 34 9.97 8.61 -1.08
N THR A 35 9.59 9.49 -0.15
CA THR A 35 10.29 9.71 1.10
C THR A 35 9.55 9.02 2.23
N ARG A 36 10.27 8.35 3.10
CA ARG A 36 9.72 7.66 4.26
C ARG A 36 10.32 8.21 5.54
N VAL A 37 9.44 8.57 6.48
CA VAL A 37 9.83 9.12 7.79
C VAL A 37 9.14 8.31 8.88
N VAL A 38 9.89 7.90 9.90
CA VAL A 38 9.33 7.25 11.10
C VAL A 38 8.84 8.34 12.05
N LEU A 39 7.58 8.25 12.47
CA LEU A 39 6.92 9.23 13.33
C LEU A 39 6.80 8.78 14.79
N GLY A 40 6.87 7.47 15.04
CA GLY A 40 6.66 6.91 16.37
C GLY A 40 7.95 6.54 17.09
N PRO A 41 7.90 6.37 18.44
CA PRO A 41 9.04 5.93 19.24
C PRO A 41 9.25 4.43 19.22
N GLU A 42 8.35 3.66 18.58
CA GLU A 42 8.41 2.22 18.52
C GLU A 42 9.57 1.76 17.63
N ASP A 43 10.12 0.60 17.95
CA ASP A 43 11.12 -0.04 17.11
C ASP A 43 10.55 -0.31 15.71
N TYR A 44 11.22 0.21 14.71
CA TYR A 44 10.82 0.02 13.32
C TYR A 44 11.04 -1.44 12.91
N ALA A 45 9.99 -2.08 12.42
CA ALA A 45 10.07 -3.36 11.76
C ALA A 45 9.09 -3.39 10.57
N LEU A 46 9.56 -3.85 9.44
CA LEU A 46 8.79 -3.96 8.21
C LEU A 46 8.93 -5.37 7.63
N GLU A 47 7.80 -6.02 7.41
CA GLU A 47 7.69 -7.25 6.64
C GLU A 47 6.93 -6.97 5.34
N LEU A 48 7.50 -7.40 4.23
CA LEU A 48 6.90 -7.33 2.90
C LEU A 48 6.92 -8.71 2.26
N ASN A 49 5.75 -9.20 1.87
CA ASN A 49 5.60 -10.42 1.08
C ASN A 49 4.86 -10.03 -0.21
N ARG A 50 5.43 -10.33 -1.36
CA ARG A 50 4.97 -9.81 -2.64
C ARG A 50 4.81 -10.91 -3.67
N ALA A 51 3.60 -11.04 -4.23
CA ALA A 51 3.24 -12.04 -5.22
C ALA A 51 2.64 -11.38 -6.46
N ALA A 52 2.97 -11.91 -7.62
CA ALA A 52 2.36 -11.50 -8.88
C ALA A 52 1.19 -12.42 -9.24
N LEU A 53 0.07 -11.82 -9.65
CA LEU A 53 -1.09 -12.50 -10.20
C LEU A 53 -1.37 -11.93 -11.59
N GLY A 54 -0.68 -12.48 -12.59
CA GLY A 54 -0.60 -11.84 -13.89
C GLY A 54 0.13 -10.48 -13.79
N ARG A 55 -0.52 -9.40 -14.19
CA ARG A 55 0.00 -8.04 -14.07
C ARG A 55 -0.39 -7.35 -12.76
N THR A 56 -1.30 -7.93 -12.02
CA THR A 56 -1.71 -7.44 -10.70
C THR A 56 -0.73 -7.94 -9.66
N ILE A 57 -0.29 -7.05 -8.79
CA ILE A 57 0.68 -7.36 -7.73
C ILE A 57 0.01 -7.26 -6.38
N LEU A 58 0.15 -8.30 -5.58
CA LEU A 58 -0.30 -8.33 -4.19
C LEU A 58 0.90 -8.17 -3.29
N THR A 59 0.85 -7.22 -2.37
CA THR A 59 1.88 -7.01 -1.36
C THR A 59 1.24 -7.04 0.03
N TYR A 60 1.64 -7.99 0.85
CA TYR A 60 1.36 -7.95 2.27
C TYR A 60 2.39 -7.06 2.94
N VAL A 61 1.90 -6.12 3.74
CA VAL A 61 2.71 -5.14 4.47
C VAL A 61 2.39 -5.26 5.95
N SER A 62 3.40 -5.51 6.78
CA SER A 62 3.30 -5.38 8.22
C SER A 62 4.34 -4.39 8.71
N CYS A 63 3.89 -3.30 9.31
CA CYS A 63 4.76 -2.26 9.87
C CYS A 63 4.40 -2.01 11.33
N THR A 64 5.39 -2.05 12.20
CA THR A 64 5.18 -1.88 13.66
C THR A 64 5.18 -0.43 14.09
N SER A 65 5.72 0.47 13.28
CA SER A 65 5.84 1.89 13.60
C SER A 65 4.86 2.72 12.80
N ARG A 66 4.45 3.86 13.37
CA ARG A 66 3.79 4.90 12.61
C ARG A 66 4.81 5.55 11.69
N ILE A 67 4.52 5.56 10.41
CA ILE A 67 5.38 6.15 9.39
C ILE A 67 4.60 7.15 8.54
N ARG A 68 5.33 8.05 7.89
CA ARG A 68 4.80 8.90 6.81
C ARG A 68 5.54 8.59 5.53
N VAL A 69 4.79 8.29 4.49
CA VAL A 69 5.30 8.07 3.14
C VAL A 69 4.80 9.20 2.25
N ILE A 70 5.70 9.93 1.65
CA ILE A 70 5.38 11.07 0.79
C ILE A 70 5.83 10.74 -0.62
N SER A 71 4.90 10.73 -1.57
CA SER A 71 5.19 10.62 -2.99
C SER A 71 4.77 11.88 -3.72
N ALA A 72 5.74 12.53 -4.35
CA ALA A 72 5.53 13.70 -5.20
C ALA A 72 5.43 13.33 -6.69
N GLU A 73 5.65 12.06 -7.03
CA GLU A 73 5.54 11.58 -8.41
C GLU A 73 4.12 11.10 -8.70
N PRO A 74 3.58 11.41 -9.90
CA PRO A 74 2.29 10.89 -10.31
C PRO A 74 2.29 9.36 -10.34
N ALA A 75 1.18 8.76 -9.91
CA ALA A 75 0.92 7.34 -10.05
C ALA A 75 -0.23 7.13 -11.03
N ALA A 76 0.02 6.37 -12.09
CA ALA A 76 -0.96 6.13 -13.16
C ALA A 76 -1.87 4.92 -12.90
N ASP A 77 -1.48 4.03 -12.00
CA ASP A 77 -2.16 2.78 -11.72
C ASP A 77 -3.15 2.90 -10.55
N PHE A 78 -3.98 1.88 -10.42
CA PHE A 78 -4.91 1.75 -9.30
C PHE A 78 -4.27 0.96 -8.17
N THR A 79 -4.53 1.36 -6.94
CA THR A 79 -4.08 0.63 -5.76
C THR A 79 -5.24 0.46 -4.78
N LEU A 80 -5.53 -0.79 -4.42
CA LEU A 80 -6.49 -1.13 -3.39
C LEU A 80 -5.75 -1.39 -2.07
N TYR A 81 -6.13 -0.65 -1.04
CA TYR A 81 -5.62 -0.82 0.31
C TYR A 81 -6.66 -1.56 1.15
N VAL A 82 -6.30 -2.72 1.65
CA VAL A 82 -7.14 -3.56 2.50
C VAL A 82 -6.48 -3.74 3.86
N PRO A 83 -6.70 -2.83 4.82
CA PRO A 83 -6.19 -3.01 6.17
C PRO A 83 -6.76 -4.26 6.82
N LEU A 84 -5.90 -5.10 7.35
CA LEU A 84 -6.25 -6.29 8.13
C LEU A 84 -6.23 -5.97 9.62
N ARG A 85 -5.42 -5.01 10.01
CA ARG A 85 -5.30 -4.45 11.35
C ARG A 85 -4.77 -3.03 11.27
N GLY A 86 -5.28 -2.15 12.13
CA GLY A 86 -4.92 -0.74 12.13
C GLY A 86 -5.69 0.03 11.04
N GLU A 87 -5.27 1.25 10.82
CA GLU A 87 -5.85 2.14 9.83
C GLU A 87 -4.77 2.88 9.04
N ILE A 88 -5.14 3.39 7.88
CA ILE A 88 -4.27 4.12 7.00
C ILE A 88 -4.92 5.46 6.68
N GLU A 89 -4.31 6.54 7.12
CA GLU A 89 -4.69 7.89 6.72
C GLU A 89 -3.94 8.27 5.44
N MET A 90 -4.65 8.84 4.50
CA MET A 90 -4.11 9.28 3.22
C MET A 90 -4.54 10.70 2.90
N LEU A 91 -3.64 11.46 2.32
CA LEU A 91 -3.92 12.71 1.65
C LEU A 91 -3.66 12.49 0.15
N ILE A 92 -4.72 12.48 -0.65
CA ILE A 92 -4.68 12.19 -2.09
C ILE A 92 -5.16 13.44 -2.80
N ASP A 93 -4.28 14.10 -3.56
CA ASP A 93 -4.61 15.34 -4.28
C ASP A 93 -5.37 16.35 -3.37
N ASP A 94 -4.86 16.55 -2.16
CA ASP A 94 -5.41 17.44 -1.11
C ASP A 94 -6.75 16.96 -0.46
N GLU A 95 -7.21 15.77 -0.79
CA GLU A 95 -8.38 15.17 -0.15
C GLU A 95 -7.96 14.13 0.90
N GLN A 96 -8.44 14.30 2.13
CA GLN A 96 -8.14 13.37 3.23
C GLN A 96 -9.09 12.16 3.19
N MET A 97 -8.50 10.98 3.26
CA MET A 97 -9.21 9.69 3.27
C MET A 97 -8.62 8.75 4.31
N THR A 98 -9.44 7.83 4.81
CA THR A 98 -9.00 6.80 5.76
C THR A 98 -9.47 5.44 5.29
N ALA A 99 -8.53 4.49 5.23
CA ALA A 99 -8.83 3.08 4.99
C ALA A 99 -8.80 2.31 6.31
N THR A 100 -9.78 1.45 6.50
CA THR A 100 -9.89 0.55 7.65
C THR A 100 -10.26 -0.87 7.19
N ALA A 101 -10.24 -1.84 8.09
CA ALA A 101 -10.67 -3.21 7.78
C ALA A 101 -12.14 -3.27 7.29
N ALA A 102 -13.00 -2.39 7.82
CA ALA A 102 -14.40 -2.30 7.41
C ALA A 102 -14.62 -1.46 6.14
N ARG A 103 -13.66 -0.62 5.78
CA ARG A 103 -13.72 0.30 4.64
C ARG A 103 -12.40 0.33 3.88
N PRO A 104 -12.13 -0.67 3.05
CA PRO A 104 -10.98 -0.63 2.13
C PRO A 104 -11.07 0.58 1.21
N LEU A 105 -9.93 1.05 0.73
CA LEU A 105 -9.84 2.21 -0.15
C LEU A 105 -9.23 1.82 -1.49
N LEU A 106 -9.91 2.12 -2.57
CA LEU A 106 -9.38 2.06 -3.92
C LEU A 106 -8.91 3.45 -4.35
N ARG A 107 -7.60 3.60 -4.56
CA ARG A 107 -6.99 4.80 -5.11
C ARG A 107 -6.83 4.65 -6.62
N GLY A 108 -7.31 5.62 -7.37
CA GLY A 108 -7.04 5.73 -8.80
C GLY A 108 -5.74 6.47 -9.11
N PRO A 109 -5.53 6.85 -10.39
CA PRO A 109 -4.44 7.73 -10.77
C PRO A 109 -4.45 9.04 -10.00
N VAL A 110 -3.28 9.48 -9.53
CA VAL A 110 -3.12 10.67 -8.68
C VAL A 110 -1.85 11.42 -9.05
N ARG A 111 -1.79 12.71 -8.73
CA ARG A 111 -0.59 13.56 -8.93
C ARG A 111 0.40 13.40 -7.78
N SER A 112 -0.11 13.34 -6.56
CA SER A 112 0.69 13.18 -5.36
C SER A 112 -0.11 12.52 -4.27
N PHE A 113 0.56 11.91 -3.31
CA PHE A 113 -0.11 11.39 -2.11
C PHE A 113 0.81 11.39 -0.90
N VAL A 114 0.20 11.53 0.25
CA VAL A 114 0.82 11.27 1.56
C VAL A 114 0.06 10.13 2.20
N PHE A 115 0.80 9.21 2.78
CA PHE A 115 0.29 7.96 3.32
C PHE A 115 0.85 7.80 4.72
N GLU A 116 -0.02 7.74 5.71
CA GLU A 116 0.33 7.62 7.14
C GLU A 116 -0.37 6.40 7.75
N PRO A 117 0.21 5.21 7.62
CA PRO A 117 -0.29 4.07 8.37
C PRO A 117 0.08 4.21 9.84
N SER A 118 -0.87 3.94 10.73
CA SER A 118 -0.61 3.54 12.10
C SER A 118 0.11 2.18 12.11
N PRO A 119 0.60 1.67 13.25
CA PRO A 119 1.05 0.27 13.29
C PRO A 119 0.00 -0.62 12.65
N THR A 120 0.32 -1.22 11.50
CA THR A 120 -0.70 -1.82 10.62
C THR A 120 -0.24 -3.11 9.98
N ARG A 121 -1.22 -3.92 9.60
CA ARG A 121 -1.10 -5.00 8.62
C ARG A 121 -2.07 -4.71 7.51
N CYS A 122 -1.60 -4.74 6.28
CA CYS A 122 -2.38 -4.37 5.12
C CYS A 122 -2.06 -5.29 3.94
N LEU A 123 -3.07 -5.62 3.16
CA LEU A 123 -2.88 -6.14 1.81
C LEU A 123 -3.02 -4.96 0.84
N VAL A 124 -1.97 -4.75 0.05
CA VAL A 124 -1.93 -3.74 -1.00
C VAL A 124 -2.01 -4.45 -2.34
N VAL A 125 -2.94 -4.05 -3.18
CA VAL A 125 -3.16 -4.64 -4.51
C VAL A 125 -2.93 -3.57 -5.56
N ASP A 126 -1.83 -3.69 -6.30
CA ASP A 126 -1.48 -2.78 -7.39
C ASP A 126 -2.01 -3.34 -8.71
N ILE A 127 -2.89 -2.60 -9.36
CA ILE A 127 -3.62 -3.00 -10.56
C ILE A 127 -3.26 -2.04 -11.68
N PRO A 128 -2.63 -2.50 -12.78
CA PRO A 128 -2.34 -1.65 -13.92
C PRO A 128 -3.60 -0.97 -14.46
N ALA A 129 -3.49 0.28 -14.87
CA ALA A 129 -4.62 1.06 -15.35
C ALA A 129 -5.36 0.36 -16.50
N ALA A 130 -4.63 -0.26 -17.44
CA ALA A 130 -5.23 -1.00 -18.54
C ALA A 130 -6.04 -2.22 -18.07
N THR A 131 -5.55 -2.95 -17.06
CA THR A 131 -6.25 -4.09 -16.45
C THR A 131 -7.54 -3.63 -15.78
N MET A 132 -7.48 -2.53 -15.02
CA MET A 132 -8.66 -1.99 -14.34
C MET A 132 -9.72 -1.50 -15.34
N ARG A 133 -9.30 -0.80 -16.40
CA ARG A 133 -10.21 -0.33 -17.45
C ARG A 133 -10.88 -1.49 -18.18
N ALA A 134 -10.14 -2.54 -18.51
CA ALA A 134 -10.69 -3.73 -19.16
C ALA A 134 -11.72 -4.42 -18.26
N ALA A 135 -11.43 -4.58 -16.98
CA ALA A 135 -12.37 -5.18 -16.02
C ALA A 135 -13.63 -4.32 -15.83
N ALA A 136 -13.49 -3.01 -15.69
CA ALA A 136 -14.61 -2.08 -15.58
C ALA A 136 -15.50 -2.11 -16.83
N SER A 137 -14.90 -2.12 -18.02
CA SER A 137 -15.62 -2.22 -19.29
C SER A 137 -16.41 -3.52 -19.40
N ALA A 138 -15.82 -4.65 -18.97
CA ALA A 138 -16.46 -5.98 -19.02
C ALA A 138 -17.72 -6.06 -18.14
N VAL A 139 -17.79 -5.28 -17.05
CA VAL A 139 -18.96 -5.24 -16.14
C VAL A 139 -19.84 -4.00 -16.33
N GLY A 140 -19.56 -3.17 -17.34
CA GLY A 140 -20.31 -1.94 -17.62
C GLY A 140 -20.11 -0.84 -16.56
N ALA A 141 -19.06 -0.92 -15.75
CA ALA A 141 -18.73 0.09 -14.76
C ALA A 141 -17.98 1.27 -15.37
N ARG A 142 -18.20 2.47 -14.79
CA ARG A 142 -17.40 3.66 -15.12
C ARG A 142 -16.37 3.88 -14.04
N LEU A 143 -15.12 4.04 -14.42
CA LEU A 143 -14.05 4.47 -13.52
C LEU A 143 -14.02 5.99 -13.44
N PRO A 144 -13.70 6.58 -12.26
CA PRO A 144 -13.44 8.00 -12.15
C PRO A 144 -12.29 8.39 -13.09
N SER A 145 -12.51 9.38 -13.92
CA SER A 145 -11.45 10.03 -14.70
C SER A 145 -10.77 11.06 -13.81
N HIS A 146 -9.79 10.67 -13.07
CA HIS A 146 -8.87 11.62 -12.47
C HIS A 146 -7.63 11.68 -13.33
N VAL A 147 -7.50 12.76 -14.03
CA VAL A 147 -6.30 13.17 -14.77
C VAL A 147 -5.58 14.20 -13.92
#